data_52c36ff2475855cea3556acd97d6fa89
#
_entry.id   52c36ff2475855cea3556acd97d6fa89
#
_cell.length_a   1.000
_cell.length_b   1.000
_cell.length_c   1.000
_cell.angle_alpha   90.00
_cell.angle_beta   90.00
_cell.angle_gamma   90.00
#
_symmetry.space_group_name_H-M   'P 1'
#
loop_
_entity.id
_entity.type
_entity.pdbx_description
1 polymer ?
#
loop_
_entity_poly.entity_id
_entity_poly.type
_entity_poly.pdbx_seq_one_letter_code
_entity_poly.pdbx_strand_id
1 'polypeptide(L)'
;MKYIQQRYVLGFMGFLASVIAYTLRVCLNIAITKMVLYRENAHIDPDACPDEDSNHQILTEEGVMHPALNNLLSKWIPLSERAKIGTLVFAGGQIGTISSNLISGTLINATGTWTSVFYVFGAAGIIWHIFWQIFCYSDPVSHPFITKEEFSYLKSELESISVESHSIPWRSILTSVPVWALVIAQIGHDWGFYTMITDLPSYMSDVLKFNVKDNGIWNSVPYLVMWLCSMGSGWLCDWLISSKRMTVTKARKFFTTIASLGPGIFIMAASYSGCHRYFTVTMFTMAMGFLGAYYSSKKVNALDLAPNYAGILMALVNGIGAITGIIAPYLAGTLTENHTLKEWRTIFWITFFIFLITNIIFCIFGSGEEQVWNNFDNKNVKEIHSTGEDTAFFNFKRKEKNTNV
;
A
#
# COMPACT_ATOMS: atom_id res chain seq x y z
N MET A 1 32.46 6.44 19.79
CA MET A 1 31.30 6.74 18.93
C MET A 1 30.44 5.49 18.88
N LYS A 2 29.12 5.58 19.17
CA LYS A 2 28.21 4.45 18.93
C LYS A 2 28.11 4.28 17.41
N TYR A 3 28.65 3.21 16.86
CA TYR A 3 28.47 2.87 15.46
C TYR A 3 26.98 2.67 15.18
N ILE A 4 26.45 3.37 14.17
CA ILE A 4 25.09 3.17 13.70
C ILE A 4 25.04 1.79 13.04
N GLN A 5 24.14 0.93 13.48
CA GLN A 5 23.98 -0.40 12.90
C GLN A 5 23.50 -0.30 11.46
N GLN A 6 24.12 -1.07 10.55
CA GLN A 6 23.87 -0.95 9.10
C GLN A 6 22.43 -1.30 8.70
N ARG A 7 21.77 -2.18 9.46
CA ARG A 7 20.34 -2.48 9.25
C ARG A 7 19.43 -1.25 9.40
N TYR A 8 19.78 -0.29 10.29
CA TYR A 8 18.99 0.95 10.41
C TYR A 8 19.32 1.95 9.30
N VAL A 9 20.57 1.98 8.82
CA VAL A 9 20.96 2.76 7.64
C VAL A 9 20.18 2.27 6.43
N LEU A 10 20.11 0.96 6.22
CA LEU A 10 19.32 0.36 5.14
C LEU A 10 17.82 0.68 5.28
N GLY A 11 17.25 0.58 6.49
CA GLY A 11 15.86 0.95 6.75
C GLY A 11 15.58 2.42 6.41
N PHE A 12 16.48 3.34 6.80
CA PHE A 12 16.35 4.76 6.46
C PHE A 12 16.49 5.02 4.96
N MET A 13 17.45 4.38 4.30
CA MET A 13 17.62 4.48 2.85
C MET A 13 16.42 3.88 2.09
N GLY A 14 15.83 2.79 2.58
CA GLY A 14 14.59 2.23 2.05
C GLY A 14 13.37 3.15 2.26
N PHE A 15 13.30 3.85 3.40
CA PHE A 15 12.31 4.90 3.62
C PHE A 15 12.46 6.03 2.59
N LEU A 16 13.68 6.53 2.38
CA LEU A 16 13.95 7.56 1.36
C LEU A 16 13.65 7.05 -0.06
N ALA A 17 13.90 5.76 -0.35
CA ALA A 17 13.48 5.15 -1.61
C ALA A 17 11.98 5.30 -1.84
N SER A 18 11.19 4.96 -0.82
CA SER A 18 9.73 5.09 -0.89
C SER A 18 9.30 6.56 -1.03
N VAL A 19 9.94 7.48 -0.31
CA VAL A 19 9.68 8.93 -0.45
C VAL A 19 9.91 9.39 -1.89
N ILE A 20 11.08 9.10 -2.45
CA ILE A 20 11.47 9.57 -3.79
C ILE A 20 10.60 8.93 -4.87
N ALA A 21 10.35 7.63 -4.79
CA ALA A 21 9.52 6.94 -5.76
C ALA A 21 8.10 7.52 -5.82
N TYR A 22 7.47 7.73 -4.66
CA TYR A 22 6.15 8.36 -4.63
C TYR A 22 6.19 9.85 -5.01
N THR A 23 7.26 10.56 -4.68
CA THR A 23 7.45 11.95 -5.12
C THR A 23 7.52 12.03 -6.65
N LEU A 24 8.33 11.20 -7.30
CA LEU A 24 8.45 11.14 -8.76
C LEU A 24 7.15 10.72 -9.45
N ARG A 25 6.39 9.81 -8.84
CA ARG A 25 5.10 9.36 -9.35
C ARG A 25 4.04 10.46 -9.28
N VAL A 26 3.90 11.09 -8.12
CA VAL A 26 2.79 12.01 -7.83
C VAL A 26 3.02 13.40 -8.43
N CYS A 27 4.28 13.80 -8.65
CA CYS A 27 4.61 15.12 -9.22
C CYS A 27 3.96 15.33 -10.60
N LEU A 28 3.78 14.26 -11.37
CA LEU A 28 3.12 14.32 -12.65
C LEU A 28 1.66 14.78 -12.51
N ASN A 29 0.95 14.34 -11.47
CA ASN A 29 -0.48 14.66 -11.28
C ASN A 29 -0.72 16.15 -11.06
N ILE A 30 0.21 16.87 -10.42
CA ILE A 30 0.15 18.33 -10.28
C ILE A 30 0.71 19.02 -11.55
N ALA A 31 1.80 18.51 -12.13
CA ALA A 31 2.40 19.10 -13.33
C ALA A 31 1.42 19.06 -14.51
N ILE A 32 0.65 18.00 -14.64
CA ILE A 32 -0.39 17.78 -15.64
C ILE A 32 -1.38 18.94 -15.70
N THR A 33 -1.80 19.50 -14.56
CA THR A 33 -2.72 20.64 -14.52
C THR A 33 -2.17 21.89 -15.21
N LYS A 34 -0.89 21.90 -15.59
CA LYS A 34 -0.22 22.98 -16.35
C LYS A 34 0.32 22.53 -17.73
N MET A 35 0.34 21.23 -18.02
CA MET A 35 0.89 20.70 -19.28
C MET A 35 -0.08 20.82 -20.46
N VAL A 36 -1.36 20.74 -20.19
CA VAL A 36 -2.39 20.62 -21.24
C VAL A 36 -3.01 22.00 -21.48
N LEU A 37 -2.95 22.50 -22.71
CA LEU A 37 -3.60 23.75 -23.15
C LEU A 37 -5.08 23.48 -23.43
N TYR A 38 -5.97 24.27 -22.84
CA TYR A 38 -7.41 24.19 -23.13
C TYR A 38 -7.68 24.43 -24.62
N ARG A 39 -8.48 23.55 -25.20
CA ARG A 39 -9.11 23.81 -26.50
C ARG A 39 -10.33 24.71 -26.24
N GLU A 40 -10.34 25.90 -26.80
CA GLU A 40 -11.30 27.00 -26.59
C GLU A 40 -12.78 26.71 -26.97
N ASN A 41 -13.21 25.44 -27.11
CA ASN A 41 -14.56 25.06 -27.55
C ASN A 41 -15.29 24.14 -26.57
N ALA A 42 -15.01 24.18 -25.28
CA ALA A 42 -15.80 23.47 -24.28
C ALA A 42 -17.12 24.20 -24.01
N HIS A 43 -18.23 23.51 -24.13
CA HIS A 43 -19.54 24.01 -23.70
C HIS A 43 -19.45 24.48 -22.25
N ILE A 44 -19.85 25.74 -22.00
CA ILE A 44 -19.91 26.31 -20.67
C ILE A 44 -20.99 25.55 -19.88
N ASP A 45 -20.57 24.77 -18.89
CA ASP A 45 -21.48 24.10 -17.95
C ASP A 45 -22.07 25.19 -17.02
N PRO A 46 -23.38 25.42 -16.98
CA PRO A 46 -24.01 26.43 -16.14
C PRO A 46 -23.83 26.16 -14.63
N ASP A 47 -23.48 24.93 -14.24
CA ASP A 47 -23.21 24.51 -12.86
C ASP A 47 -21.73 24.54 -12.49
N ALA A 48 -20.83 24.95 -13.40
CA ALA A 48 -19.40 25.08 -13.14
C ALA A 48 -19.06 26.34 -12.33
N CYS A 49 -18.08 26.22 -11.44
CA CYS A 49 -17.55 27.37 -10.71
C CYS A 49 -16.79 28.32 -11.67
N PRO A 50 -16.80 29.65 -11.45
CA PRO A 50 -16.13 30.61 -12.34
C PRO A 50 -14.61 30.36 -12.43
N ASP A 51 -14.05 30.47 -13.64
CA ASP A 51 -12.74 30.01 -14.07
C ASP A 51 -11.51 30.68 -13.47
N GLU A 52 -10.45 29.87 -13.29
CA GLU A 52 -9.03 30.21 -13.48
C GLU A 52 -8.31 28.95 -14.01
N ASP A 53 -7.87 28.98 -15.27
CA ASP A 53 -7.06 28.08 -16.09
C ASP A 53 -6.75 26.61 -15.68
N SER A 54 -7.07 25.69 -16.56
CA SER A 54 -6.92 24.22 -16.45
C SER A 54 -6.14 23.56 -17.59
N ASN A 55 -5.57 22.32 -17.35
CA ASN A 55 -5.30 21.28 -18.37
C ASN A 55 -4.63 19.95 -17.92
N HIS A 56 -4.92 18.84 -18.63
CA HIS A 56 -4.63 17.40 -18.42
C HIS A 56 -3.51 16.81 -19.31
N GLN A 57 -2.87 15.68 -19.17
CA GLN A 57 -2.89 14.31 -18.63
C GLN A 57 -1.57 13.53 -18.95
N ILE A 58 -1.14 12.47 -18.26
CA ILE A 58 -0.70 11.09 -18.62
C ILE A 58 0.10 10.37 -17.49
N LEU A 59 -0.03 9.03 -17.42
CA LEU A 59 0.36 8.08 -16.35
C LEU A 59 1.70 7.35 -16.55
N THR A 60 2.34 6.92 -15.44
CA THR A 60 3.41 5.89 -15.41
C THR A 60 3.35 5.03 -14.14
N GLU A 61 3.66 3.73 -14.24
CA GLU A 61 3.54 2.72 -13.18
C GLU A 61 4.86 2.32 -12.51
N GLU A 62 4.80 1.97 -11.21
CA GLU A 62 5.91 1.44 -10.41
C GLU A 62 5.56 0.07 -9.80
N GLY A 63 5.73 -1.03 -10.56
CA GLY A 63 5.44 -2.39 -10.10
C GLY A 63 6.55 -3.07 -9.28
N VAL A 64 7.83 -2.66 -9.39
CA VAL A 64 8.99 -3.44 -8.93
C VAL A 64 9.51 -3.03 -7.56
N MET A 65 9.30 -1.79 -7.11
CA MET A 65 9.91 -1.23 -5.90
C MET A 65 9.51 -1.95 -4.61
N HIS A 66 8.21 -2.17 -4.40
CA HIS A 66 7.72 -2.81 -3.16
C HIS A 66 8.21 -4.25 -2.99
N PRO A 67 8.17 -5.14 -4.01
CA PRO A 67 8.76 -6.47 -3.91
C PRO A 67 10.27 -6.44 -3.64
N ALA A 68 11.02 -5.56 -4.30
CA ALA A 68 12.46 -5.43 -4.11
C ALA A 68 12.83 -4.99 -2.69
N LEU A 69 12.14 -3.98 -2.15
CA LEU A 69 12.32 -3.53 -0.77
C LEU A 69 11.94 -4.61 0.24
N ASN A 70 10.84 -5.34 0.05
CA ASN A 70 10.46 -6.46 0.92
C ASN A 70 11.53 -7.56 0.92
N ASN A 71 12.08 -7.93 -0.24
CA ASN A 71 13.14 -8.92 -0.34
C ASN A 71 14.41 -8.44 0.38
N LEU A 72 14.79 -7.16 0.20
CA LEU A 72 15.95 -6.59 0.86
C LEU A 72 15.78 -6.56 2.40
N LEU A 73 14.62 -6.10 2.87
CA LEU A 73 14.29 -6.08 4.30
C LEU A 73 14.29 -7.49 4.91
N SER A 74 13.87 -8.52 4.16
CA SER A 74 13.88 -9.90 4.66
C SER A 74 15.29 -10.45 4.92
N LYS A 75 16.29 -9.99 4.19
CA LYS A 75 17.70 -10.40 4.34
C LYS A 75 18.47 -9.63 5.40
N TRP A 76 18.04 -8.43 5.73
CA TRP A 76 18.76 -7.51 6.60
C TRP A 76 18.14 -7.31 7.97
N ILE A 77 16.84 -7.58 8.11
CA ILE A 77 16.11 -7.21 9.33
C ILE A 77 15.57 -8.46 10.03
N PRO A 78 15.97 -8.69 11.29
CA PRO A 78 15.43 -9.75 12.12
C PRO A 78 13.89 -9.68 12.23
N LEU A 79 13.23 -10.82 12.45
CA LEU A 79 11.77 -10.89 12.59
C LEU A 79 11.22 -9.96 13.66
N SER A 80 11.94 -9.82 14.78
CA SER A 80 11.57 -8.96 15.91
C SER A 80 11.48 -7.46 15.57
N GLU A 81 12.28 -7.00 14.60
CA GLU A 81 12.34 -5.60 14.18
C GLU A 81 11.68 -5.35 12.82
N ARG A 82 11.41 -6.40 12.04
CA ARG A 82 10.91 -6.34 10.66
C ARG A 82 9.61 -5.55 10.53
N ALA A 83 8.67 -5.74 11.45
CA ALA A 83 7.41 -5.01 11.43
C ALA A 83 7.61 -3.50 11.61
N LYS A 84 8.46 -3.08 12.55
CA LYS A 84 8.73 -1.66 12.84
C LYS A 84 9.43 -0.97 11.68
N ILE A 85 10.52 -1.57 11.19
CA ILE A 85 11.32 -0.99 10.11
C ILE A 85 10.57 -1.05 8.78
N GLY A 86 9.85 -2.14 8.50
CA GLY A 86 9.00 -2.25 7.31
C GLY A 86 7.90 -1.19 7.29
N THR A 87 7.23 -0.97 8.41
CA THR A 87 6.22 0.10 8.53
C THR A 87 6.83 1.47 8.28
N LEU A 88 8.02 1.76 8.84
CA LEU A 88 8.73 3.01 8.58
C LEU A 88 9.06 3.18 7.10
N VAL A 89 9.62 2.16 6.46
CA VAL A 89 10.00 2.18 5.04
C VAL A 89 8.79 2.47 4.15
N PHE A 90 7.67 1.78 4.38
CA PHE A 90 6.47 1.98 3.57
C PHE A 90 5.68 3.25 3.90
N ALA A 91 5.82 3.80 5.12
CA ALA A 91 5.28 5.11 5.46
C ALA A 91 5.91 6.25 4.64
N GLY A 92 7.12 6.04 4.12
CA GLY A 92 7.78 6.97 3.20
C GLY A 92 6.93 7.32 1.98
N GLY A 93 6.11 6.40 1.48
CA GLY A 93 5.22 6.67 0.36
C GLY A 93 4.21 7.78 0.64
N GLN A 94 3.64 7.84 1.84
CA GLN A 94 2.72 8.91 2.23
C GLN A 94 3.42 10.27 2.32
N ILE A 95 4.61 10.29 2.91
CA ILE A 95 5.44 11.50 3.01
C ILE A 95 5.88 11.95 1.62
N GLY A 96 6.23 11.01 0.73
CA GLY A 96 6.54 11.30 -0.68
C GLY A 96 5.38 11.96 -1.41
N THR A 97 4.16 11.45 -1.23
CA THR A 97 2.95 12.04 -1.82
C THR A 97 2.69 13.45 -1.32
N ILE A 98 2.78 13.68 0.00
CA ILE A 98 2.58 14.99 0.62
C ILE A 98 3.64 15.99 0.10
N SER A 99 4.92 15.61 0.16
CA SER A 99 6.03 16.46 -0.31
C SER A 99 5.91 16.75 -1.80
N SER A 100 5.54 15.77 -2.61
CA SER A 100 5.34 15.96 -4.05
C SER A 100 4.30 17.02 -4.35
N ASN A 101 3.12 16.92 -3.76
CA ASN A 101 2.04 17.87 -3.99
C ASN A 101 2.45 19.29 -3.55
N LEU A 102 3.00 19.44 -2.35
CA LEU A 102 3.43 20.75 -1.81
C LEU A 102 4.54 21.37 -2.66
N ILE A 103 5.59 20.62 -2.95
CA ILE A 103 6.76 21.12 -3.67
C ILE A 103 6.39 21.41 -5.14
N SER A 104 5.64 20.50 -5.80
CA SER A 104 5.24 20.70 -7.19
C SER A 104 4.38 21.95 -7.36
N GLY A 105 3.36 22.12 -6.53
CA GLY A 105 2.49 23.29 -6.60
C GLY A 105 3.24 24.60 -6.36
N THR A 106 4.12 24.65 -5.35
CA THR A 106 4.92 25.84 -5.05
C THR A 106 5.98 26.12 -6.12
N LEU A 107 6.65 25.09 -6.64
CA LEU A 107 7.70 25.20 -7.64
C LEU A 107 7.14 25.68 -8.99
N ILE A 108 6.04 25.10 -9.45
CA ILE A 108 5.36 25.54 -10.68
C ILE A 108 4.89 26.99 -10.55
N ASN A 109 4.32 27.36 -9.40
CA ASN A 109 3.90 28.74 -9.17
C ASN A 109 5.07 29.73 -9.17
N ALA A 110 6.23 29.35 -8.61
CA ALA A 110 7.41 30.20 -8.55
C ALA A 110 8.13 30.34 -9.88
N THR A 111 8.21 29.27 -10.67
CA THR A 111 8.96 29.23 -11.94
C THR A 111 8.09 29.49 -13.18
N GLY A 112 6.77 29.40 -13.05
CA GLY A 112 5.81 29.48 -14.16
C GLY A 112 5.83 28.27 -15.11
N THR A 113 6.73 27.28 -14.88
CA THR A 113 6.94 26.13 -15.77
C THR A 113 6.78 24.80 -15.05
N TRP A 114 6.09 23.87 -15.66
CA TRP A 114 5.93 22.52 -15.13
C TRP A 114 7.22 21.68 -15.20
N THR A 115 8.12 21.99 -16.12
CA THR A 115 9.39 21.28 -16.31
C THR A 115 10.31 21.35 -15.10
N SER A 116 10.24 22.42 -14.31
CA SER A 116 11.04 22.60 -13.10
C SER A 116 10.89 21.49 -12.08
N VAL A 117 9.69 20.92 -11.97
CA VAL A 117 9.38 19.84 -11.04
C VAL A 117 10.16 18.57 -11.40
N PHE A 118 10.23 18.23 -12.69
CA PHE A 118 10.95 17.04 -13.15
C PHE A 118 12.46 17.19 -12.97
N TYR A 119 13.02 18.37 -13.21
CA TYR A 119 14.45 18.63 -12.98
C TYR A 119 14.81 18.51 -11.50
N VAL A 120 14.01 19.09 -10.60
CA VAL A 120 14.29 19.04 -9.16
C VAL A 120 14.15 17.63 -8.60
N PHE A 121 13.06 16.93 -8.91
CA PHE A 121 12.85 15.58 -8.39
C PHE A 121 13.73 14.54 -9.07
N GLY A 122 14.02 14.70 -10.35
CA GLY A 122 15.00 13.87 -11.06
C GLY A 122 16.40 14.01 -10.48
N ALA A 123 16.85 15.23 -10.20
CA ALA A 123 18.12 15.48 -9.53
C ALA A 123 18.17 14.87 -8.12
N ALA A 124 17.09 15.02 -7.34
CA ALA A 124 16.98 14.39 -6.02
C ALA A 124 17.06 12.86 -6.11
N GLY A 125 16.41 12.25 -7.12
CA GLY A 125 16.49 10.81 -7.38
C GLY A 125 17.91 10.33 -7.72
N ILE A 126 18.63 11.08 -8.56
CA ILE A 126 20.02 10.78 -8.91
C ILE A 126 20.94 10.87 -7.68
N ILE A 127 20.80 11.94 -6.89
CA ILE A 127 21.59 12.13 -5.67
C ILE A 127 21.31 10.96 -4.68
N TRP A 128 20.03 10.62 -4.47
CA TRP A 128 19.67 9.49 -3.62
C TRP A 128 20.26 8.17 -4.15
N HIS A 129 20.22 7.94 -5.48
CA HIS A 129 20.80 6.73 -6.08
C HIS A 129 22.30 6.59 -5.81
N ILE A 130 23.04 7.69 -5.87
CA ILE A 130 24.46 7.70 -5.52
C ILE A 130 24.67 7.27 -4.06
N PHE A 131 23.89 7.82 -3.12
CA PHE A 131 23.94 7.40 -1.72
C PHE A 131 23.54 5.93 -1.55
N TRP A 132 22.52 5.47 -2.29
CA TRP A 132 22.10 4.07 -2.27
C TRP A 132 23.25 3.13 -2.67
N GLN A 133 23.97 3.42 -3.72
CA GLN A 133 25.11 2.62 -4.18
C GLN A 133 26.27 2.56 -3.17
N ILE A 134 26.43 3.61 -2.37
CA ILE A 134 27.50 3.67 -1.36
C ILE A 134 27.12 2.92 -0.08
N PHE A 135 25.85 3.03 0.36
CA PHE A 135 25.44 2.57 1.69
C PHE A 135 24.61 1.29 1.70
N CYS A 136 24.05 0.86 0.57
CA CYS A 136 23.16 -0.29 0.52
C CYS A 136 23.76 -1.45 -0.27
N TYR A 137 23.76 -2.63 0.35
CA TYR A 137 24.26 -3.87 -0.25
C TYR A 137 23.18 -4.94 -0.18
N SER A 138 23.19 -5.87 -1.15
CA SER A 138 22.16 -6.91 -1.28
C SER A 138 22.16 -7.90 -0.11
N ASP A 139 23.32 -8.16 0.48
CA ASP A 139 23.48 -9.15 1.55
C ASP A 139 24.42 -8.63 2.64
N PRO A 140 24.17 -8.96 3.93
CA PRO A 140 25.05 -8.58 5.04
C PRO A 140 26.49 -9.05 4.88
N VAL A 141 26.71 -10.19 4.20
CA VAL A 141 28.05 -10.79 3.98
C VAL A 141 28.93 -9.92 3.10
N SER A 142 28.37 -9.25 2.11
CA SER A 142 29.10 -8.42 1.16
C SER A 142 29.31 -6.97 1.61
N HIS A 143 28.77 -6.60 2.79
CA HIS A 143 28.79 -5.21 3.24
C HIS A 143 30.13 -4.83 3.88
N PRO A 144 30.87 -3.84 3.34
CA PRO A 144 32.23 -3.52 3.80
C PRO A 144 32.29 -2.85 5.19
N PHE A 145 31.22 -2.24 5.63
CA PHE A 145 31.17 -1.46 6.87
C PHE A 145 30.38 -2.14 8.01
N ILE A 146 29.94 -3.39 7.82
CA ILE A 146 29.21 -4.11 8.88
C ILE A 146 30.16 -4.51 10.02
N THR A 147 29.75 -4.33 11.26
CA THR A 147 30.53 -4.78 12.41
C THR A 147 30.42 -6.30 12.57
N LYS A 148 31.49 -6.93 13.10
CA LYS A 148 31.46 -8.39 13.37
C LYS A 148 30.36 -8.79 14.33
N GLU A 149 30.04 -7.93 15.29
CA GLU A 149 28.97 -8.14 16.26
C GLU A 149 27.59 -8.10 15.59
N GLU A 150 27.32 -7.11 14.74
CA GLU A 150 26.07 -7.00 14.01
C GLU A 150 25.93 -8.15 13.00
N PHE A 151 26.99 -8.51 12.31
CA PHE A 151 27.00 -9.65 11.39
C PHE A 151 26.70 -10.97 12.12
N SER A 152 27.34 -11.22 13.27
CA SER A 152 27.06 -12.41 14.08
C SER A 152 25.63 -12.45 14.59
N TYR A 153 25.10 -11.30 15.02
CA TYR A 153 23.70 -11.18 15.44
C TYR A 153 22.73 -11.48 14.29
N LEU A 154 22.93 -10.85 13.13
CA LEU A 154 22.09 -11.09 11.95
C LEU A 154 22.17 -12.54 11.48
N LYS A 155 23.36 -13.14 11.51
CA LYS A 155 23.57 -14.53 11.15
C LYS A 155 22.79 -15.47 12.06
N SER A 156 22.88 -15.31 13.38
CA SER A 156 22.16 -16.16 14.35
C SER A 156 20.65 -16.04 14.24
N GLU A 157 20.14 -14.84 14.01
CA GLU A 157 18.69 -14.58 13.89
C GLU A 157 18.12 -15.03 12.52
N LEU A 158 18.89 -14.89 11.45
CA LEU A 158 18.45 -15.26 10.11
C LEU A 158 18.67 -16.73 9.76
N GLU A 159 19.72 -17.39 10.31
CA GLU A 159 19.94 -18.83 10.17
C GLU A 159 18.90 -19.65 10.95
N SER A 160 18.37 -19.12 12.05
CA SER A 160 17.23 -19.76 12.74
C SER A 160 15.97 -19.79 11.87
N ILE A 161 15.93 -19.01 10.80
CA ILE A 161 14.83 -18.87 9.84
C ILE A 161 15.10 -19.65 8.53
N SER A 162 16.28 -20.30 8.39
CA SER A 162 16.53 -21.21 7.28
C SER A 162 15.66 -22.47 7.40
N VAL A 163 14.35 -22.22 7.47
CA VAL A 163 13.31 -23.21 7.21
C VAL A 163 13.57 -23.71 5.80
N GLU A 164 13.75 -25.01 5.66
CA GLU A 164 13.83 -25.73 4.40
C GLU A 164 12.93 -25.06 3.36
N SER A 165 13.46 -24.81 2.17
CA SER A 165 12.73 -24.21 1.05
C SER A 165 11.59 -25.14 0.63
N HIS A 166 10.48 -25.08 1.36
CA HIS A 166 9.30 -25.87 1.06
C HIS A 166 8.65 -25.33 -0.23
N SER A 167 8.21 -26.24 -1.07
CA SER A 167 7.51 -25.90 -2.30
C SER A 167 6.24 -25.10 -1.99
N ILE A 168 6.05 -23.97 -2.68
CA ILE A 168 4.91 -23.10 -2.48
C ILE A 168 3.62 -23.84 -2.85
N PRO A 169 2.61 -23.92 -1.97
CA PRO A 169 1.37 -24.65 -2.24
C PRO A 169 0.41 -23.84 -3.14
N TRP A 170 0.82 -23.52 -4.36
CA TRP A 170 0.06 -22.69 -5.30
C TRP A 170 -1.38 -23.11 -5.47
N ARG A 171 -1.63 -24.45 -5.57
CA ARG A 171 -2.98 -24.96 -5.73
C ARG A 171 -3.86 -24.60 -4.54
N SER A 172 -3.36 -24.74 -3.32
CA SER A 172 -4.11 -24.42 -2.10
C SER A 172 -4.33 -22.93 -1.96
N ILE A 173 -3.34 -22.08 -2.33
CA ILE A 173 -3.45 -20.63 -2.33
C ILE A 173 -4.53 -20.17 -3.31
N LEU A 174 -4.46 -20.65 -4.56
CA LEU A 174 -5.38 -20.22 -5.63
C LEU A 174 -6.80 -20.77 -5.49
N THR A 175 -7.02 -21.83 -4.69
CA THR A 175 -8.36 -22.34 -4.39
C THR A 175 -8.92 -21.85 -3.06
N SER A 176 -8.16 -21.06 -2.29
CA SER A 176 -8.58 -20.56 -0.98
C SER A 176 -9.56 -19.39 -1.10
N VAL A 177 -10.78 -19.58 -0.61
CA VAL A 177 -11.83 -18.54 -0.62
C VAL A 177 -11.41 -17.27 0.16
N PRO A 178 -10.81 -17.34 1.38
CA PRO A 178 -10.35 -16.15 2.09
C PRO A 178 -9.26 -15.37 1.35
N VAL A 179 -8.40 -16.05 0.57
CA VAL A 179 -7.37 -15.38 -0.24
C VAL A 179 -8.02 -14.53 -1.34
N TRP A 180 -8.99 -15.10 -2.08
CA TRP A 180 -9.71 -14.33 -3.11
C TRP A 180 -10.57 -13.21 -2.53
N ALA A 181 -11.17 -13.41 -1.34
CA ALA A 181 -11.86 -12.34 -0.64
C ALA A 181 -10.91 -11.17 -0.31
N LEU A 182 -9.66 -11.47 0.10
CA LEU A 182 -8.65 -10.46 0.34
C LEU A 182 -8.21 -9.76 -0.95
N VAL A 183 -8.02 -10.51 -2.05
CA VAL A 183 -7.70 -9.94 -3.39
C VAL A 183 -8.80 -8.97 -3.84
N ILE A 184 -10.06 -9.37 -3.74
CA ILE A 184 -11.19 -8.51 -4.14
C ILE A 184 -11.28 -7.26 -3.26
N ALA A 185 -11.06 -7.41 -1.95
CA ALA A 185 -11.01 -6.27 -1.05
C ALA A 185 -9.84 -5.31 -1.36
N GLN A 186 -8.69 -5.85 -1.80
CA GLN A 186 -7.56 -5.05 -2.26
C GLN A 186 -7.90 -4.26 -3.53
N ILE A 187 -8.51 -4.91 -4.52
CA ILE A 187 -8.99 -4.26 -5.74
C ILE A 187 -9.86 -3.04 -5.39
N GLY A 188 -10.82 -3.20 -4.46
CA GLY A 188 -11.68 -2.09 -4.04
C GLY A 188 -10.90 -0.95 -3.39
N HIS A 189 -9.94 -1.27 -2.51
CA HIS A 189 -9.09 -0.26 -1.88
C HIS A 189 -8.23 0.48 -2.90
N ASP A 190 -7.53 -0.26 -3.76
CA ASP A 190 -6.62 0.32 -4.73
C ASP A 190 -7.36 1.16 -5.77
N TRP A 191 -8.55 0.74 -6.20
CA TRP A 191 -9.42 1.56 -7.03
C TRP A 191 -9.65 2.94 -6.42
N GLY A 192 -10.15 3.00 -5.19
CA GLY A 192 -10.41 4.27 -4.53
C GLY A 192 -9.15 5.09 -4.25
N PHE A 193 -8.05 4.41 -3.88
CA PHE A 193 -6.78 5.08 -3.65
C PHE A 193 -6.22 5.70 -4.94
N TYR A 194 -6.26 4.98 -6.06
CA TYR A 194 -5.79 5.50 -7.36
C TYR A 194 -6.70 6.61 -7.87
N THR A 195 -8.02 6.46 -7.77
CA THR A 195 -8.95 7.55 -8.07
C THR A 195 -8.61 8.82 -7.29
N MET A 196 -8.32 8.71 -6.00
CA MET A 196 -7.97 9.88 -5.19
C MET A 196 -6.59 10.45 -5.53
N ILE A 197 -5.58 9.63 -5.83
CA ILE A 197 -4.23 10.12 -6.07
C ILE A 197 -4.05 10.73 -7.47
N THR A 198 -4.79 10.24 -8.46
CA THR A 198 -4.69 10.71 -9.84
C THR A 198 -5.74 11.75 -10.19
N ASP A 199 -6.97 11.56 -9.73
CA ASP A 199 -8.12 12.32 -10.21
C ASP A 199 -8.48 13.49 -9.28
N LEU A 200 -8.10 13.44 -7.97
CA LEU A 200 -8.38 14.53 -7.05
C LEU A 200 -7.73 15.87 -7.46
N PRO A 201 -6.44 15.93 -7.88
CA PRO A 201 -5.86 17.18 -8.37
C PRO A 201 -6.61 17.75 -9.58
N SER A 202 -7.07 16.88 -10.48
CA SER A 202 -7.85 17.26 -11.66
C SER A 202 -9.22 17.80 -11.25
N TYR A 203 -9.94 17.10 -10.37
CA TYR A 203 -11.21 17.59 -9.82
C TYR A 203 -11.06 18.95 -9.12
N MET A 204 -9.99 19.15 -8.35
CA MET A 204 -9.70 20.43 -7.70
C MET A 204 -9.43 21.55 -8.69
N SER A 205 -8.79 21.25 -9.82
CA SER A 205 -8.56 22.19 -10.91
C SER A 205 -9.83 22.43 -11.73
N ASP A 206 -10.48 21.36 -12.19
CA ASP A 206 -11.60 21.43 -13.14
C ASP A 206 -12.88 21.96 -12.53
N VAL A 207 -13.25 21.46 -11.34
CA VAL A 207 -14.54 21.76 -10.69
C VAL A 207 -14.39 22.88 -9.66
N LEU A 208 -13.39 22.76 -8.77
CA LEU A 208 -13.20 23.73 -7.68
C LEU A 208 -12.39 24.96 -8.09
N LYS A 209 -11.77 24.92 -9.28
CA LYS A 209 -11.00 26.05 -9.84
C LYS A 209 -9.93 26.58 -8.87
N PHE A 210 -9.19 25.67 -8.25
CA PHE A 210 -8.01 26.05 -7.47
C PHE A 210 -6.84 26.37 -8.41
N ASN A 211 -6.07 27.42 -8.07
CA ASN A 211 -4.79 27.65 -8.73
C ASN A 211 -3.79 26.53 -8.36
N VAL A 212 -2.72 26.36 -9.15
CA VAL A 212 -1.77 25.24 -9.01
C VAL A 212 -1.10 25.19 -7.63
N LYS A 213 -0.80 26.34 -7.03
CA LYS A 213 -0.21 26.42 -5.70
C LYS A 213 -1.19 25.94 -4.63
N ASP A 214 -2.41 26.42 -4.64
CA ASP A 214 -3.44 26.04 -3.68
C ASP A 214 -3.87 24.60 -3.87
N ASN A 215 -3.95 24.12 -5.13
CA ASN A 215 -4.18 22.72 -5.45
C ASN A 215 -3.11 21.83 -4.79
N GLY A 216 -1.82 22.15 -4.93
CA GLY A 216 -0.74 21.40 -4.28
C GLY A 216 -0.86 21.37 -2.75
N ILE A 217 -1.20 22.51 -2.13
CA ILE A 217 -1.37 22.60 -0.67
C ILE A 217 -2.58 21.79 -0.21
N TRP A 218 -3.76 22.07 -0.75
CA TRP A 218 -5.00 21.43 -0.32
C TRP A 218 -5.07 19.96 -0.68
N ASN A 219 -4.43 19.52 -1.75
CA ASN A 219 -4.31 18.12 -2.09
C ASN A 219 -3.35 17.34 -1.17
N SER A 220 -2.47 18.02 -0.44
CA SER A 220 -1.57 17.37 0.54
C SER A 220 -2.29 17.01 1.84
N VAL A 221 -3.29 17.80 2.25
CA VAL A 221 -4.00 17.64 3.53
C VAL A 221 -4.69 16.27 3.68
N PRO A 222 -5.43 15.76 2.68
CA PRO A 222 -6.03 14.43 2.72
C PRO A 222 -5.02 13.31 3.02
N TYR A 223 -3.83 13.36 2.41
CA TYR A 223 -2.79 12.34 2.62
C TYR A 223 -2.15 12.43 3.99
N LEU A 224 -1.96 13.63 4.53
CA LEU A 224 -1.49 13.84 5.89
C LEU A 224 -2.46 13.23 6.91
N VAL A 225 -3.76 13.49 6.75
CA VAL A 225 -4.80 12.93 7.63
C VAL A 225 -4.88 11.42 7.46
N MET A 226 -4.80 10.89 6.23
CA MET A 226 -4.73 9.46 5.98
C MET A 226 -3.56 8.80 6.73
N TRP A 227 -2.37 9.41 6.69
CA TRP A 227 -1.20 8.90 7.39
C TRP A 227 -1.41 8.86 8.91
N LEU A 228 -1.93 9.93 9.51
CA LEU A 228 -2.24 9.99 10.95
C LEU A 228 -3.31 8.96 11.35
N CYS A 229 -4.39 8.87 10.56
CA CYS A 229 -5.47 7.90 10.80
C CYS A 229 -5.02 6.45 10.62
N SER A 230 -4.06 6.18 9.71
CA SER A 230 -3.50 4.83 9.55
C SER A 230 -2.76 4.36 10.80
N MET A 231 -1.99 5.24 11.44
CA MET A 231 -1.30 4.95 12.70
C MET A 231 -2.30 4.76 13.84
N GLY A 232 -3.28 5.67 13.97
CA GLY A 232 -4.31 5.59 15.00
C GLY A 232 -5.19 4.34 14.87
N SER A 233 -5.58 3.97 13.65
CA SER A 233 -6.38 2.76 13.40
C SER A 233 -5.57 1.49 13.67
N GLY A 234 -4.27 1.47 13.37
CA GLY A 234 -3.37 0.36 13.70
C GLY A 234 -3.32 0.12 15.21
N TRP A 235 -3.01 1.18 15.95
CA TRP A 235 -2.98 1.11 17.43
C TRP A 235 -4.33 0.69 18.02
N LEU A 236 -5.44 1.24 17.53
CA LEU A 236 -6.77 0.89 17.99
C LEU A 236 -7.13 -0.57 17.69
N CYS A 237 -6.78 -1.06 16.50
CA CYS A 237 -7.00 -2.45 16.10
C CYS A 237 -6.24 -3.42 17.02
N ASP A 238 -4.95 -3.16 17.24
CA ASP A 238 -4.10 -3.99 18.10
C ASP A 238 -4.59 -3.98 19.55
N TRP A 239 -5.03 -2.83 20.05
CA TRP A 239 -5.63 -2.72 21.39
C TRP A 239 -6.94 -3.52 21.52
N LEU A 240 -7.83 -3.48 20.52
CA LEU A 240 -9.08 -4.25 20.52
C LEU A 240 -8.84 -5.76 20.50
N ILE A 241 -7.82 -6.22 19.77
CA ILE A 241 -7.46 -7.63 19.70
C ILE A 241 -6.76 -8.07 21.00
N SER A 242 -5.74 -7.32 21.47
CA SER A 242 -4.98 -7.66 22.67
C SER A 242 -5.81 -7.64 23.94
N SER A 243 -6.78 -6.72 24.03
CA SER A 243 -7.75 -6.66 25.12
C SER A 243 -8.85 -7.73 25.04
N LYS A 244 -8.79 -8.65 24.06
CA LYS A 244 -9.77 -9.72 23.80
C LYS A 244 -11.22 -9.21 23.59
N ARG A 245 -11.40 -7.93 23.26
CA ARG A 245 -12.71 -7.36 22.95
C ARG A 245 -13.25 -7.80 21.58
N MET A 246 -12.33 -8.07 20.64
CA MET A 246 -12.66 -8.55 19.32
C MET A 246 -11.74 -9.69 18.91
N THR A 247 -12.27 -10.67 18.15
CA THR A 247 -11.45 -11.66 17.47
C THR A 247 -10.73 -11.03 16.27
N VAL A 248 -9.61 -11.60 15.84
CA VAL A 248 -8.84 -11.10 14.69
C VAL A 248 -9.76 -10.93 13.46
N THR A 249 -10.54 -11.96 13.11
CA THR A 249 -11.47 -11.92 11.98
C THR A 249 -12.49 -10.78 12.09
N LYS A 250 -13.08 -10.58 13.28
CA LYS A 250 -14.04 -9.48 13.50
C LYS A 250 -13.36 -8.11 13.36
N ALA A 251 -12.17 -7.95 13.93
CA ALA A 251 -11.39 -6.70 13.81
C ALA A 251 -11.06 -6.40 12.35
N ARG A 252 -10.56 -7.40 11.60
CA ARG A 252 -10.25 -7.22 10.16
C ARG A 252 -11.48 -6.81 9.35
N LYS A 253 -12.64 -7.46 9.55
CA LYS A 253 -13.91 -7.09 8.89
C LYS A 253 -14.38 -5.69 9.28
N PHE A 254 -14.31 -5.32 10.54
CA PHE A 254 -14.72 -4.01 11.04
C PHE A 254 -13.88 -2.87 10.43
N PHE A 255 -12.54 -2.95 10.51
CA PHE A 255 -11.68 -1.93 9.95
C PHE A 255 -11.71 -1.91 8.41
N THR A 256 -11.94 -3.04 7.74
CA THR A 256 -12.17 -3.08 6.29
C THR A 256 -13.45 -2.35 5.91
N THR A 257 -14.52 -2.51 6.69
CA THR A 257 -15.78 -1.80 6.46
C THR A 257 -15.61 -0.29 6.62
N ILE A 258 -14.91 0.14 7.65
CA ILE A 258 -14.55 1.56 7.84
C ILE A 258 -13.74 2.09 6.66
N ALA A 259 -12.72 1.34 6.22
CA ALA A 259 -11.83 1.73 5.12
C ALA A 259 -12.47 1.67 3.73
N SER A 260 -13.67 1.12 3.60
CA SER A 260 -14.38 1.01 2.33
C SER A 260 -15.63 1.92 2.31
N LEU A 261 -16.55 1.77 3.28
CA LEU A 261 -17.79 2.56 3.30
C LEU A 261 -17.55 4.01 3.71
N GLY A 262 -16.61 4.27 4.63
CA GLY A 262 -16.25 5.63 5.04
C GLY A 262 -15.87 6.51 3.84
N PRO A 263 -14.81 6.15 3.10
CA PRO A 263 -14.41 6.90 1.92
C PRO A 263 -15.55 7.06 0.91
N GLY A 264 -16.28 5.97 0.62
CA GLY A 264 -17.39 6.01 -0.33
C GLY A 264 -18.46 7.06 0.03
N ILE A 265 -18.88 7.11 1.29
CA ILE A 265 -19.87 8.07 1.76
C ILE A 265 -19.34 9.51 1.64
N PHE A 266 -18.10 9.77 2.07
CA PHE A 266 -17.54 11.12 2.06
C PHE A 266 -17.18 11.62 0.65
N ILE A 267 -16.76 10.74 -0.27
CA ILE A 267 -16.56 11.09 -1.68
C ILE A 267 -17.91 11.47 -2.32
N MET A 268 -18.97 10.71 -2.01
CA MET A 268 -20.31 11.06 -2.47
C MET A 268 -20.78 12.39 -1.89
N ALA A 269 -20.60 12.64 -0.60
CA ALA A 269 -20.93 13.94 0.01
C ALA A 269 -20.16 15.09 -0.65
N ALA A 270 -18.86 14.89 -0.97
CA ALA A 270 -18.05 15.86 -1.70
C ALA A 270 -18.65 16.18 -3.09
N SER A 271 -19.15 15.19 -3.82
CA SER A 271 -19.72 15.39 -5.17
C SER A 271 -21.00 16.21 -5.19
N TYR A 272 -21.71 16.31 -4.05
CA TYR A 272 -22.93 17.10 -3.91
C TYR A 272 -22.73 18.43 -3.17
N SER A 273 -21.50 18.78 -2.80
CA SER A 273 -21.18 20.01 -2.08
C SER A 273 -21.22 21.29 -2.96
N GLY A 274 -21.41 21.15 -4.27
CA GLY A 274 -21.37 22.27 -5.20
C GLY A 274 -20.04 23.03 -5.18
N CYS A 275 -20.09 24.35 -5.26
CA CYS A 275 -18.90 25.21 -5.30
C CYS A 275 -18.32 25.59 -3.93
N HIS A 276 -18.71 24.89 -2.85
CA HIS A 276 -18.16 25.14 -1.51
C HIS A 276 -16.76 24.51 -1.36
N ARG A 277 -15.73 25.13 -1.93
CA ARG A 277 -14.35 24.63 -2.06
C ARG A 277 -13.81 23.97 -0.78
N TYR A 278 -13.82 24.70 0.34
CA TYR A 278 -13.27 24.19 1.61
C TYR A 278 -14.08 23.06 2.22
N PHE A 279 -15.40 23.07 2.05
CA PHE A 279 -16.25 21.96 2.49
C PHE A 279 -15.96 20.69 1.68
N THR A 280 -15.82 20.81 0.37
CA THR A 280 -15.46 19.71 -0.52
C THR A 280 -14.11 19.08 -0.14
N VAL A 281 -13.09 19.92 0.07
CA VAL A 281 -11.76 19.48 0.54
C VAL A 281 -11.84 18.77 1.88
N THR A 282 -12.67 19.28 2.80
CA THR A 282 -12.89 18.60 4.10
C THR A 282 -13.51 17.22 3.92
N MET A 283 -14.47 17.06 3.02
CA MET A 283 -15.08 15.75 2.72
C MET A 283 -14.04 14.78 2.12
N PHE A 284 -13.23 15.21 1.16
CA PHE A 284 -12.14 14.38 0.63
C PHE A 284 -11.09 14.06 1.70
N THR A 285 -10.80 14.99 2.59
CA THR A 285 -9.88 14.76 3.72
C THR A 285 -10.43 13.69 4.67
N MET A 286 -11.70 13.73 4.98
CA MET A 286 -12.37 12.69 5.78
C MET A 286 -12.37 11.35 5.04
N ALA A 287 -12.67 11.33 3.74
CA ALA A 287 -12.61 10.14 2.92
C ALA A 287 -11.24 9.45 3.02
N MET A 288 -10.15 10.22 2.82
CA MET A 288 -8.79 9.69 2.91
C MET A 288 -8.42 9.27 4.33
N GLY A 289 -8.87 9.99 5.36
CA GLY A 289 -8.69 9.60 6.76
C GLY A 289 -9.28 8.20 7.03
N PHE A 290 -10.52 7.95 6.61
CA PHE A 290 -11.15 6.62 6.74
C PHE A 290 -10.45 5.56 5.89
N LEU A 291 -9.96 5.91 4.70
CA LEU A 291 -9.19 4.99 3.84
C LEU A 291 -7.91 4.51 4.55
N GLY A 292 -7.33 5.32 5.44
CA GLY A 292 -6.17 4.96 6.26
C GLY A 292 -6.37 3.71 7.14
N ALA A 293 -7.60 3.35 7.51
CA ALA A 293 -7.89 2.13 8.25
C ALA A 293 -7.58 0.82 7.48
N TYR A 294 -7.28 0.91 6.19
CA TYR A 294 -6.76 -0.19 5.37
C TYR A 294 -5.50 -0.84 5.95
N TYR A 295 -4.58 -0.03 6.50
CA TYR A 295 -3.31 -0.54 7.01
C TYR A 295 -3.47 -1.46 8.23
N SER A 296 -4.51 -1.28 9.04
CA SER A 296 -4.85 -2.13 10.19
C SER A 296 -5.70 -3.35 9.84
N SER A 297 -6.19 -3.44 8.61
CA SER A 297 -7.08 -4.53 8.17
C SER A 297 -6.46 -5.37 7.05
N LYS A 298 -6.68 -4.97 5.81
CA LYS A 298 -6.32 -5.74 4.60
C LYS A 298 -4.81 -5.95 4.47
N LYS A 299 -4.02 -4.90 4.79
CA LYS A 299 -2.55 -4.96 4.67
C LYS A 299 -1.92 -6.01 5.59
N VAL A 300 -2.47 -6.23 6.77
CA VAL A 300 -1.97 -7.22 7.74
C VAL A 300 -2.63 -8.59 7.56
N ASN A 301 -3.80 -8.68 6.92
CA ASN A 301 -4.57 -9.91 6.82
C ASN A 301 -3.85 -11.04 6.07
N ALA A 302 -2.95 -10.73 5.14
CA ALA A 302 -2.10 -11.75 4.51
C ALA A 302 -1.18 -12.47 5.51
N LEU A 303 -0.71 -11.76 6.56
CA LEU A 303 0.06 -12.33 7.66
C LEU A 303 -0.81 -13.20 8.56
N ASP A 304 -2.07 -12.81 8.78
CA ASP A 304 -3.00 -13.61 9.59
C ASP A 304 -3.35 -14.93 8.89
N LEU A 305 -3.58 -14.89 7.55
CA LEU A 305 -3.98 -16.06 6.77
C LEU A 305 -2.86 -17.11 6.63
N ALA A 306 -1.64 -16.67 6.37
CA ALA A 306 -0.50 -17.58 6.20
C ALA A 306 0.83 -16.89 6.54
N PRO A 307 1.26 -16.90 7.79
CA PRO A 307 2.53 -16.32 8.21
C PRO A 307 3.73 -16.80 7.40
N ASN A 308 3.78 -18.11 7.07
CA ASN A 308 4.89 -18.73 6.33
C ASN A 308 4.93 -18.29 4.84
N TYR A 309 3.80 -17.95 4.26
CA TYR A 309 3.65 -17.53 2.86
C TYR A 309 3.17 -16.07 2.69
N ALA A 310 3.22 -15.27 3.76
CA ALA A 310 2.70 -13.91 3.76
C ALA A 310 3.28 -13.02 2.66
N GLY A 311 4.59 -13.14 2.37
CA GLY A 311 5.24 -12.40 1.29
C GLY A 311 4.67 -12.72 -0.09
N ILE A 312 4.38 -14.01 -0.34
CA ILE A 312 3.80 -14.48 -1.60
C ILE A 312 2.35 -14.01 -1.74
N LEU A 313 1.57 -14.15 -0.65
CA LEU A 313 0.19 -13.64 -0.62
C LEU A 313 0.15 -12.13 -0.85
N MET A 314 1.04 -11.38 -0.20
CA MET A 314 1.15 -9.93 -0.39
C MET A 314 1.51 -9.57 -1.83
N ALA A 315 2.43 -10.31 -2.46
CA ALA A 315 2.79 -10.11 -3.86
C ALA A 315 1.60 -10.38 -4.80
N LEU A 316 0.87 -11.47 -4.57
CA LEU A 316 -0.32 -11.82 -5.34
C LEU A 316 -1.43 -10.77 -5.19
N VAL A 317 -1.76 -10.42 -3.95
CA VAL A 317 -2.84 -9.48 -3.60
C VAL A 317 -2.54 -8.07 -4.12
N ASN A 318 -1.33 -7.55 -3.89
CA ASN A 318 -0.93 -6.23 -4.38
C ASN A 318 -0.75 -6.22 -5.91
N GLY A 319 -0.21 -7.31 -6.50
CA GLY A 319 -0.01 -7.39 -7.96
C GLY A 319 -1.32 -7.34 -8.73
N ILE A 320 -2.36 -8.07 -8.28
CA ILE A 320 -3.68 -8.02 -8.90
C ILE A 320 -4.36 -6.66 -8.60
N GLY A 321 -4.23 -6.14 -7.38
CA GLY A 321 -4.75 -4.83 -7.00
C GLY A 321 -4.19 -3.68 -7.85
N ALA A 322 -2.90 -3.73 -8.17
CA ALA A 322 -2.21 -2.69 -8.96
C ALA A 322 -2.81 -2.50 -10.38
N ILE A 323 -3.50 -3.50 -10.93
CA ILE A 323 -4.19 -3.39 -12.23
C ILE A 323 -5.22 -2.24 -12.20
N THR A 324 -5.83 -1.98 -11.05
CA THR A 324 -6.77 -0.86 -10.89
C THR A 324 -6.11 0.51 -11.07
N GLY A 325 -4.79 0.61 -10.88
CA GLY A 325 -4.01 1.83 -11.13
C GLY A 325 -3.95 2.22 -12.61
N ILE A 326 -4.20 1.28 -13.52
CA ILE A 326 -4.37 1.56 -14.95
C ILE A 326 -5.84 1.83 -15.27
N ILE A 327 -6.73 0.97 -14.77
CA ILE A 327 -8.16 0.99 -15.16
C ILE A 327 -8.86 2.22 -14.61
N ALA A 328 -8.63 2.61 -13.35
CA ALA A 328 -9.36 3.69 -12.72
C ALA A 328 -9.09 5.06 -13.40
N PRO A 329 -7.82 5.50 -13.60
CA PRO A 329 -7.57 6.76 -14.31
C PRO A 329 -7.97 6.73 -15.78
N TYR A 330 -7.83 5.58 -16.47
CA TYR A 330 -8.29 5.43 -17.84
C TYR A 330 -9.80 5.63 -17.94
N LEU A 331 -10.57 5.00 -17.06
CA LEU A 331 -12.01 5.17 -17.00
C LEU A 331 -12.40 6.61 -16.64
N ALA A 332 -11.69 7.22 -15.69
CA ALA A 332 -11.90 8.61 -15.33
C ALA A 332 -11.70 9.53 -16.55
N GLY A 333 -10.57 9.40 -17.24
CA GLY A 333 -10.28 10.20 -18.43
C GLY A 333 -11.31 10.04 -19.57
N THR A 334 -11.83 8.81 -19.76
CA THR A 334 -12.86 8.58 -20.80
C THR A 334 -14.26 9.06 -20.40
N LEU A 335 -14.55 9.13 -19.10
CA LEU A 335 -15.87 9.56 -18.60
C LEU A 335 -15.93 11.06 -18.29
N THR A 336 -14.78 11.76 -18.26
CA THR A 336 -14.70 13.22 -17.97
C THR A 336 -14.23 14.01 -19.19
N GLU A 337 -14.68 13.67 -20.39
CA GLU A 337 -14.28 14.37 -21.62
C GLU A 337 -14.61 15.87 -21.62
N ASN A 338 -15.69 16.28 -20.96
CA ASN A 338 -16.13 17.66 -20.87
C ASN A 338 -15.83 18.30 -19.50
N HIS A 339 -15.14 17.60 -18.60
CA HIS A 339 -14.77 18.07 -17.26
C HIS A 339 -15.93 18.61 -16.41
N THR A 340 -17.16 18.11 -16.65
CA THR A 340 -18.37 18.56 -15.97
C THR A 340 -18.53 17.92 -14.59
N LEU A 341 -19.18 18.64 -13.67
CA LEU A 341 -19.52 18.09 -12.33
C LEU A 341 -20.36 16.81 -12.42
N LYS A 342 -21.23 16.70 -13.43
CA LYS A 342 -22.06 15.52 -13.66
C LYS A 342 -21.24 14.29 -14.05
N GLU A 343 -20.20 14.44 -14.86
CA GLU A 343 -19.29 13.37 -15.24
C GLU A 343 -18.48 12.90 -14.04
N TRP A 344 -17.94 13.81 -13.24
CA TRP A 344 -17.25 13.50 -12.00
C TRP A 344 -18.13 12.76 -11.00
N ARG A 345 -19.40 13.13 -10.89
CA ARG A 345 -20.34 12.38 -10.03
C ARG A 345 -20.50 10.93 -10.48
N THR A 346 -20.47 10.64 -11.78
CA THR A 346 -20.54 9.28 -12.30
C THR A 346 -19.35 8.44 -11.82
N ILE A 347 -18.12 8.99 -11.87
CA ILE A 347 -16.92 8.31 -11.37
C ILE A 347 -17.02 8.02 -9.88
N PHE A 348 -17.51 8.99 -9.10
CA PHE A 348 -17.67 8.80 -7.65
C PHE A 348 -18.74 7.77 -7.31
N TRP A 349 -19.84 7.67 -8.09
CA TRP A 349 -20.81 6.59 -7.96
C TRP A 349 -20.21 5.22 -8.28
N ILE A 350 -19.43 5.10 -9.34
CA ILE A 350 -18.72 3.86 -9.68
C ILE A 350 -17.79 3.45 -8.53
N THR A 351 -17.01 4.39 -8.02
CA THR A 351 -16.09 4.16 -6.89
C THR A 351 -16.84 3.72 -5.63
N PHE A 352 -17.98 4.35 -5.32
CA PHE A 352 -18.83 3.96 -4.20
C PHE A 352 -19.34 2.52 -4.32
N PHE A 353 -19.86 2.14 -5.48
CA PHE A 353 -20.35 0.77 -5.70
C PHE A 353 -19.23 -0.27 -5.66
N ILE A 354 -18.04 0.05 -6.17
CA ILE A 354 -16.87 -0.83 -6.06
C ILE A 354 -16.49 -1.03 -4.59
N PHE A 355 -16.42 0.04 -3.80
CA PHE A 355 -16.18 -0.07 -2.36
C PHE A 355 -17.24 -0.92 -1.65
N LEU A 356 -18.52 -0.71 -1.96
CA LEU A 356 -19.62 -1.43 -1.36
C LEU A 356 -19.55 -2.93 -1.68
N ILE A 357 -19.44 -3.29 -2.95
CA ILE A 357 -19.44 -4.69 -3.41
C ILE A 357 -18.23 -5.45 -2.86
N THR A 358 -17.03 -4.86 -2.98
CA THR A 358 -15.80 -5.50 -2.50
C THR A 358 -15.79 -5.66 -0.97
N ASN A 359 -16.38 -4.71 -0.24
CA ASN A 359 -16.54 -4.82 1.20
C ASN A 359 -17.53 -5.93 1.60
N ILE A 360 -18.67 -6.04 0.92
CA ILE A 360 -19.66 -7.11 1.18
C ILE A 360 -19.01 -8.48 0.97
N ILE A 361 -18.27 -8.67 -0.13
CA ILE A 361 -17.58 -9.92 -0.42
C ILE A 361 -16.58 -10.26 0.70
N PHE A 362 -15.79 -9.29 1.15
CA PHE A 362 -14.85 -9.50 2.24
C PHE A 362 -15.54 -9.76 3.59
N CYS A 363 -16.65 -9.10 3.88
CA CYS A 363 -17.43 -9.35 5.09
C CYS A 363 -18.03 -10.77 5.14
N ILE A 364 -18.39 -11.32 3.99
CA ILE A 364 -18.93 -12.68 3.91
C ILE A 364 -17.80 -13.71 3.96
N PHE A 365 -16.84 -13.63 3.07
CA PHE A 365 -15.85 -14.65 2.79
C PHE A 365 -14.47 -14.42 3.41
N GLY A 366 -14.17 -13.21 3.90
CA GLY A 366 -12.89 -12.88 4.53
C GLY A 366 -12.71 -13.59 5.88
N SER A 367 -11.48 -13.97 6.18
CA SER A 367 -11.06 -14.57 7.45
C SER A 367 -9.80 -13.89 7.97
N GLY A 368 -9.61 -13.90 9.26
CA GLY A 368 -8.37 -13.54 9.96
C GLY A 368 -7.76 -14.73 10.68
N GLU A 369 -8.13 -15.96 10.30
CA GLU A 369 -7.63 -17.20 10.88
C GLU A 369 -6.61 -17.83 9.97
N GLU A 370 -5.58 -18.45 10.57
CA GLU A 370 -4.53 -19.15 9.86
C GLU A 370 -5.11 -20.29 9.04
N GLN A 371 -4.70 -20.37 7.78
CA GLN A 371 -5.20 -21.38 6.86
C GLN A 371 -4.48 -22.72 7.05
N VAL A 372 -5.21 -23.82 6.93
CA VAL A 372 -4.70 -25.19 7.14
C VAL A 372 -3.47 -25.51 6.27
N TRP A 373 -3.41 -24.95 5.07
CA TRP A 373 -2.29 -25.15 4.14
C TRP A 373 -1.02 -24.35 4.49
N ASN A 374 -1.07 -23.45 5.50
CA ASN A 374 0.10 -22.77 6.00
C ASN A 374 1.08 -23.70 6.72
N ASN A 375 0.57 -24.77 7.38
CA ASN A 375 1.35 -25.74 8.15
C ASN A 375 1.52 -27.05 7.39
N PHE A 376 2.70 -27.28 6.81
CA PHE A 376 3.02 -28.50 6.05
C PHE A 376 3.10 -29.77 6.91
N ASP A 377 3.48 -29.65 8.17
CA ASP A 377 3.71 -30.80 9.06
C ASP A 377 2.44 -31.67 9.31
N ASN A 378 1.25 -31.06 9.21
CA ASN A 378 0.01 -31.82 9.44
C ASN A 378 -0.40 -32.76 8.30
N LYS A 379 0.14 -32.60 7.07
CA LYS A 379 -0.16 -33.53 5.97
C LYS A 379 0.70 -34.78 6.03
N ASN A 380 1.99 -34.63 6.28
CA ASN A 380 2.90 -35.77 6.39
C ASN A 380 2.59 -36.63 7.61
N VAL A 381 2.22 -36.03 8.74
CA VAL A 381 1.82 -36.74 9.95
C VAL A 381 0.49 -37.53 9.74
N LYS A 382 -0.48 -36.97 9.03
CA LYS A 382 -1.74 -37.66 8.73
C LYS A 382 -1.57 -38.76 7.66
N GLU A 383 -0.69 -38.59 6.69
CA GLU A 383 -0.37 -39.65 5.71
C GLU A 383 0.45 -40.79 6.34
N ILE A 384 1.40 -40.49 7.24
CA ILE A 384 2.13 -41.52 8.00
C ILE A 384 1.19 -42.30 8.91
N HIS A 385 0.23 -41.63 9.58
CA HIS A 385 -0.79 -42.29 10.37
C HIS A 385 -1.83 -43.10 9.52
N SER A 386 -2.06 -42.70 8.28
CA SER A 386 -2.99 -43.42 7.38
C SER A 386 -2.36 -44.57 6.61
N THR A 387 -1.03 -44.60 6.48
CA THR A 387 -0.30 -45.68 5.75
C THR A 387 0.17 -46.83 6.64
N GLY A 388 -0.13 -46.82 7.95
CA GLY A 388 0.11 -48.00 8.81
C GLY A 388 1.59 -48.28 9.13
N GLU A 389 2.52 -47.40 8.87
CA GLU A 389 3.95 -47.58 9.15
C GLU A 389 4.33 -47.42 10.64
N ASP A 390 3.39 -47.09 11.52
CA ASP A 390 3.60 -47.03 12.97
C ASP A 390 4.03 -48.38 13.60
N THR A 391 3.83 -49.45 12.90
CA THR A 391 4.26 -50.79 13.38
C THR A 391 5.76 -51.06 13.20
N ALA A 392 6.42 -50.43 12.25
CA ALA A 392 7.85 -50.65 11.97
C ALA A 392 8.77 -49.95 12.99
N PHE A 393 8.41 -48.73 13.40
CA PHE A 393 9.24 -47.91 14.30
C PHE A 393 9.20 -48.38 15.78
N PHE A 394 8.05 -48.91 16.23
CA PHE A 394 7.92 -49.52 17.56
C PHE A 394 8.63 -50.89 17.68
N ASN A 395 8.69 -51.65 16.61
CA ASN A 395 9.40 -52.94 16.57
C ASN A 395 10.94 -52.76 16.54
N PHE A 396 11.45 -51.67 15.98
CA PHE A 396 12.90 -51.41 15.99
C PHE A 396 13.40 -51.07 17.40
N LYS A 397 12.68 -50.22 18.15
CA LYS A 397 13.02 -49.92 19.55
C LYS A 397 12.85 -51.10 20.52
N ARG A 398 12.00 -52.06 20.19
CA ARG A 398 11.83 -53.25 21.02
C ARG A 398 12.93 -54.29 20.81
N LYS A 399 13.56 -54.30 19.64
CA LYS A 399 14.71 -55.15 19.34
C LYS A 399 16.01 -54.65 20.02
N GLU A 400 16.23 -53.36 20.10
CA GLU A 400 17.40 -52.82 20.80
C GLU A 400 17.37 -52.98 22.33
N LYS A 401 16.18 -53.13 22.94
CA LYS A 401 16.07 -53.38 24.39
C LYS A 401 16.27 -54.80 24.81
N ASN A 402 16.21 -55.78 23.85
CA ASN A 402 16.37 -57.19 24.14
C ASN A 402 17.75 -57.78 23.76
N THR A 403 18.69 -56.91 23.31
CA THR A 403 20.06 -57.31 22.97
C THR A 403 21.10 -56.88 24.02
N ASN A 404 20.65 -56.28 25.13
CA ASN A 404 21.52 -55.90 26.25
C ASN A 404 21.03 -56.52 27.58
N VAL A 405 20.93 -57.85 27.60
CA VAL A 405 20.89 -58.67 28.83
C VAL A 405 21.90 -59.80 28.66
#